data_cfd2f53d686f2c4052c7f4c11c3d39e5
#
_entry.id   cfd2f53d686f2c4052c7f4c11c3d39e5
#
_cell.length_a   1.000
_cell.length_b   1.000
_cell.length_c   1.000
_cell.angle_alpha   90.00
_cell.angle_beta   90.00
_cell.angle_gamma   90.00
#
_symmetry.space_group_name_H-M   'P 1'
#
loop_
_entity.id
_entity.type
_entity.pdbx_description
1 polymer ?
#
loop_
_entity_poly.entity_id
_entity_poly.type
_entity_poly.pdbx_seq_one_letter_code
_entity_poly.pdbx_strand_id
1 'polypeptide(L)'
;MKTLPEEYNFMIPLKSPSLFRLGVNRDGGYILDKKVLGISNFLISFGMAEEYSFETDFLKFSTNNKLIIFDFSISHTHYFKELLKNIRRIFKFKRNLSDLVICLKNYIKFIKFTNQNNVK
;
A
#
# COMPACT_ATOMS: atom_id res chain seq x y z
N MET A 1 11.29 -23.49 -23.62
CA MET A 1 11.39 -22.10 -23.15
C MET A 1 12.20 -21.33 -24.18
N LYS A 2 11.68 -20.20 -24.68
CA LYS A 2 12.50 -19.33 -25.54
C LYS A 2 13.51 -18.60 -24.63
N THR A 3 14.79 -18.75 -24.91
CA THR A 3 15.85 -17.98 -24.25
C THR A 3 15.84 -16.55 -24.77
N LEU A 4 16.06 -15.58 -23.88
CA LEU A 4 16.24 -14.18 -24.27
C LEU A 4 17.51 -14.06 -25.16
N PRO A 5 17.50 -13.23 -26.22
CA PRO A 5 18.72 -12.87 -26.94
C PRO A 5 19.79 -12.31 -25.99
N GLU A 6 21.06 -12.56 -26.31
CA GLU A 6 22.19 -12.19 -25.43
C GLU A 6 22.25 -10.71 -25.07
N GLU A 7 21.80 -9.84 -25.96
CA GLU A 7 21.70 -8.39 -25.74
C GLU A 7 20.77 -7.99 -24.59
N TYR A 8 19.85 -8.89 -24.17
CA TYR A 8 18.94 -8.67 -23.02
C TYR A 8 19.37 -9.41 -21.75
N ASN A 9 20.58 -9.96 -21.69
CA ASN A 9 21.07 -10.68 -20.51
C ASN A 9 21.05 -9.81 -19.24
N PHE A 10 21.19 -8.48 -19.38
CA PHE A 10 21.09 -7.52 -18.26
C PHE A 10 19.68 -7.48 -17.62
N MET A 11 18.65 -7.96 -18.32
CA MET A 11 17.26 -8.02 -17.81
C MET A 11 17.00 -9.32 -17.03
N ILE A 12 17.92 -10.28 -17.04
CA ILE A 12 17.75 -11.53 -16.29
C ILE A 12 17.81 -11.23 -14.81
N PRO A 13 16.74 -11.55 -14.04
CA PRO A 13 16.75 -11.28 -12.60
C PRO A 13 17.88 -12.02 -11.89
N LEU A 14 18.61 -11.32 -11.04
CA LEU A 14 19.61 -11.93 -10.18
C LEU A 14 18.91 -12.82 -9.14
N LYS A 15 19.43 -14.04 -8.97
CA LYS A 15 18.98 -14.93 -7.90
C LYS A 15 19.53 -14.42 -6.56
N SER A 16 18.66 -14.14 -5.61
CA SER A 16 19.05 -13.85 -4.23
C SER A 16 18.33 -14.80 -3.27
N PRO A 17 19.06 -15.42 -2.32
CA PRO A 17 18.46 -16.29 -1.31
C PRO A 17 17.69 -15.49 -0.24
N SER A 18 17.87 -14.18 -0.20
CA SER A 18 17.27 -13.28 0.79
C SER A 18 16.04 -12.54 0.30
N LEU A 19 15.47 -12.95 -0.85
CA LEU A 19 14.22 -12.37 -1.35
C LEU A 19 13.04 -12.73 -0.46
N PHE A 20 12.22 -11.75 -0.15
CA PHE A 20 10.97 -11.96 0.55
C PHE A 20 9.93 -10.91 0.14
N ARG A 21 8.68 -11.19 0.45
CA ARG A 21 7.56 -10.32 0.11
C ARG A 21 7.22 -9.42 1.30
N LEU A 22 7.03 -8.14 1.02
CA LEU A 22 6.32 -7.18 1.86
C LEU A 22 4.95 -6.88 1.25
N GLY A 23 3.96 -6.67 2.10
CA GLY A 23 2.59 -6.44 1.70
C GLY A 23 1.84 -7.72 1.33
N VAL A 24 0.62 -7.55 0.83
CA VAL A 24 -0.29 -8.66 0.49
C VAL A 24 0.23 -9.50 -0.68
N ASN A 25 -0.19 -10.76 -0.75
CA ASN A 25 0.19 -11.66 -1.86
C ASN A 25 -0.70 -11.44 -3.10
N ARG A 26 -0.82 -10.20 -3.54
CA ARG A 26 -1.55 -9.75 -4.74
C ARG A 26 -1.03 -8.35 -5.09
N ASP A 27 -1.81 -7.56 -5.83
CA ASP A 27 -1.51 -6.15 -6.04
C ASP A 27 -1.30 -5.41 -4.70
N GLY A 28 -0.28 -4.55 -4.62
CA GLY A 28 0.17 -3.90 -3.38
C GLY A 28 1.23 -4.66 -2.58
N GLY A 29 1.71 -5.81 -3.05
CA GLY A 29 2.82 -6.53 -2.43
C GLY A 29 4.03 -6.67 -3.36
N TYR A 30 5.23 -6.36 -2.84
CA TYR A 30 6.48 -6.33 -3.60
C TYR A 30 7.51 -7.30 -3.02
N ILE A 31 8.35 -7.86 -3.90
CA ILE A 31 9.45 -8.74 -3.52
C ILE A 31 10.71 -7.91 -3.43
N LEU A 32 11.36 -7.94 -2.29
CA LEU A 32 12.58 -7.20 -1.99
C LEU A 32 13.64 -8.12 -1.39
N ASP A 33 14.90 -7.70 -1.49
CA ASP A 33 16.00 -8.34 -0.77
C ASP A 33 16.09 -7.80 0.67
N LYS A 34 16.19 -8.68 1.66
CA LYS A 34 16.38 -8.30 3.07
C LYS A 34 17.57 -7.38 3.30
N LYS A 35 18.64 -7.54 2.52
CA LYS A 35 19.81 -6.68 2.62
C LYS A 35 19.47 -5.23 2.27
N VAL A 36 18.67 -5.03 1.20
CA VAL A 36 18.22 -3.70 0.80
C VAL A 36 17.37 -3.07 1.90
N LEU A 37 16.47 -3.84 2.49
CA LEU A 37 15.65 -3.35 3.61
C LEU A 37 16.47 -3.02 4.86
N GLY A 38 17.49 -3.81 5.15
CA GLY A 38 18.36 -3.59 6.30
C GLY A 38 19.16 -2.29 6.25
N ILE A 39 19.41 -1.75 5.04
CA ILE A 39 20.13 -0.48 4.84
C ILE A 39 19.21 0.68 4.48
N SER A 40 17.93 0.40 4.21
CA SER A 40 16.94 1.41 3.82
C SER A 40 16.27 1.98 5.05
N ASN A 41 16.38 3.29 5.24
CA ASN A 41 15.72 4.02 6.33
C ASN A 41 14.55 4.86 5.84
N PHE A 42 14.32 4.88 4.52
CA PHE A 42 13.40 5.80 3.90
C PHE A 42 12.69 5.14 2.72
N LEU A 43 11.37 5.33 2.65
CA LEU A 43 10.54 4.90 1.53
C LEU A 43 9.77 6.10 0.97
N ILE A 44 9.80 6.26 -0.34
CA ILE A 44 8.92 7.18 -1.05
C ILE A 44 7.91 6.32 -1.82
N SER A 45 6.64 6.50 -1.53
CA SER A 45 5.54 5.78 -2.19
C SER A 45 4.73 6.73 -3.07
N PHE A 46 4.47 6.31 -4.30
CA PHE A 46 3.64 7.03 -5.25
C PHE A 46 2.41 6.19 -5.58
N GLY A 47 1.21 6.76 -5.39
CA GLY A 47 -0.03 6.08 -5.74
C GLY A 47 -0.35 4.89 -4.83
N MET A 48 -0.34 5.11 -3.53
CA MET A 48 -0.62 4.11 -2.50
C MET A 48 -2.03 3.51 -2.62
N ALA A 49 -2.99 4.28 -3.09
CA ALA A 49 -4.41 3.95 -3.17
C ALA A 49 -4.98 3.43 -1.82
N GLU A 50 -5.95 2.51 -1.84
CA GLU A 50 -6.51 1.91 -0.61
C GLU A 50 -5.70 0.72 -0.08
N GLU A 51 -4.66 0.28 -0.82
CA GLU A 51 -3.81 -0.85 -0.46
C GLU A 51 -2.40 -0.36 -0.07
N TYR A 52 -2.15 -0.28 1.21
CA TYR A 52 -0.89 0.20 1.81
C TYR A 52 -0.23 -0.82 2.73
N SER A 53 -0.44 -2.10 2.44
CA SER A 53 0.17 -3.18 3.22
C SER A 53 1.69 -3.22 3.07
N PHE A 54 2.21 -2.87 1.89
CA PHE A 54 3.65 -2.77 1.66
C PHE A 54 4.29 -1.69 2.53
N GLU A 55 3.73 -0.50 2.55
CA GLU A 55 4.18 0.63 3.37
C GLU A 55 4.10 0.29 4.86
N THR A 56 3.02 -0.35 5.27
CA THR A 56 2.82 -0.79 6.65
C THR A 56 3.89 -1.81 7.07
N ASP A 57 4.21 -2.78 6.22
CA ASP A 57 5.20 -3.80 6.52
C ASP A 57 6.62 -3.22 6.48
N PHE A 58 6.90 -2.26 5.58
CA PHE A 58 8.16 -1.52 5.57
C PHE A 58 8.39 -0.76 6.89
N LEU A 59 7.36 -0.07 7.41
CA LEU A 59 7.47 0.64 8.69
C LEU A 59 7.68 -0.30 9.88
N LYS A 60 7.13 -1.51 9.85
CA LYS A 60 7.36 -2.52 10.89
C LYS A 60 8.76 -3.12 10.87
N PHE A 61 9.43 -3.10 9.73
CA PHE A 61 10.76 -3.70 9.58
C PHE A 61 11.83 -3.03 10.45
N SER A 62 11.72 -1.71 10.66
CA SER A 62 12.58 -0.94 11.57
C SER A 62 11.83 0.26 12.14
N THR A 63 12.04 0.53 13.42
CA THR A 63 11.45 1.69 14.12
C THR A 63 11.96 3.04 13.59
N ASN A 64 13.11 3.05 12.92
CA ASN A 64 13.72 4.26 12.36
C ASN A 64 13.26 4.53 10.92
N ASN A 65 12.49 3.64 10.32
CA ASN A 65 12.00 3.82 8.96
C ASN A 65 11.06 5.00 8.86
N LYS A 66 11.24 5.78 7.80
CA LYS A 66 10.41 6.93 7.45
C LYS A 66 9.72 6.68 6.13
N LEU A 67 8.49 7.17 6.00
CA LEU A 67 7.67 7.03 4.82
C LEU A 67 7.18 8.41 4.37
N ILE A 68 7.33 8.71 3.09
CA ILE A 68 6.68 9.84 2.44
C ILE A 68 5.77 9.30 1.35
N ILE A 69 4.53 9.77 1.34
CA ILE A 69 3.50 9.33 0.41
C ILE A 69 3.09 10.48 -0.48
N PHE A 70 3.12 10.24 -1.77
CA PHE A 70 2.57 11.13 -2.79
C PHE A 70 1.37 10.45 -3.44
N ASP A 71 0.18 10.72 -2.92
CA ASP A 71 -1.07 10.20 -3.47
C ASP A 71 -2.15 11.29 -3.48
N PHE A 72 -2.59 11.66 -4.67
CA PHE A 72 -3.67 12.62 -4.85
C PHE A 72 -5.06 11.98 -4.83
N SER A 73 -5.13 10.64 -4.98
CA SER A 73 -6.40 9.90 -5.08
C SER A 73 -7.02 9.63 -3.72
N ILE A 74 -6.17 9.52 -2.68
CA ILE A 74 -6.60 9.22 -1.32
C ILE A 74 -6.36 10.40 -0.39
N SER A 75 -7.44 10.85 0.24
CA SER A 75 -7.43 11.94 1.22
C SER A 75 -8.59 11.77 2.19
N HIS A 76 -8.60 12.52 3.27
CA HIS A 76 -9.76 12.62 4.15
C HIS A 76 -11.02 13.03 3.40
N THR A 77 -10.87 13.91 2.40
CA THR A 77 -11.98 14.35 1.52
C THR A 77 -12.51 13.20 0.65
N HIS A 78 -11.64 12.31 0.17
CA HIS A 78 -12.04 11.12 -0.58
C HIS A 78 -12.94 10.22 0.28
N TYR A 79 -12.49 9.83 1.46
CA TYR A 79 -13.26 8.98 2.36
C TYR A 79 -14.59 9.63 2.80
N PHE A 80 -14.58 10.94 3.05
CA PHE A 80 -15.81 11.66 3.39
C PHE A 80 -16.83 11.64 2.23
N LYS A 81 -16.38 11.85 1.00
CA LYS A 81 -17.23 11.75 -0.20
C LYS A 81 -17.80 10.34 -0.37
N GLU A 82 -16.99 9.29 -0.17
CA GLU A 82 -17.46 7.90 -0.26
C GLU A 82 -18.46 7.57 0.85
N LEU A 83 -18.28 8.07 2.08
CA LEU A 83 -19.27 7.93 3.15
C LEU A 83 -20.60 8.57 2.78
N LEU A 84 -20.61 9.83 2.32
CA LEU A 84 -21.83 10.51 1.90
C LEU A 84 -22.52 9.77 0.74
N LYS A 85 -21.76 9.27 -0.21
CA LYS A 85 -22.26 8.49 -1.34
C LYS A 85 -22.90 7.18 -0.87
N ASN A 86 -22.30 6.48 0.08
CA ASN A 86 -22.87 5.25 0.65
C ASN A 86 -24.15 5.54 1.44
N ILE A 87 -24.20 6.58 2.25
CA ILE A 87 -25.42 7.02 2.95
C ILE A 87 -26.56 7.29 1.95
N ARG A 88 -26.29 8.09 0.91
CA ARG A 88 -27.30 8.39 -0.13
C ARG A 88 -27.80 7.13 -0.85
N ARG A 89 -26.94 6.12 -1.05
CA ARG A 89 -27.29 4.85 -1.69
C ARG A 89 -28.11 3.95 -0.78
N ILE A 90 -27.89 3.98 0.52
CA ILE A 90 -28.70 3.28 1.51
C ILE A 90 -30.13 3.86 1.50
N PHE A 91 -30.28 5.19 1.56
CA PHE A 91 -31.60 5.83 1.47
C PHE A 91 -32.35 5.50 0.16
N LYS A 92 -31.64 5.17 -0.91
CA LYS A 92 -32.21 4.72 -2.18
C LYS A 92 -32.38 3.20 -2.27
N PHE A 93 -32.24 2.46 -1.17
CA PHE A 93 -32.30 0.98 -1.12
C PHE A 93 -31.34 0.27 -2.10
N LYS A 94 -30.25 0.93 -2.49
CA LYS A 94 -29.26 0.40 -3.45
C LYS A 94 -28.02 -0.22 -2.80
N ARG A 95 -27.87 -0.13 -1.48
CA ARG A 95 -26.77 -0.70 -0.70
C ARG A 95 -27.20 -1.07 0.72
N ASN A 96 -26.44 -2.00 1.33
CA ASN A 96 -26.65 -2.46 2.69
C ASN A 96 -25.87 -1.63 3.70
N LEU A 97 -26.31 -1.64 4.96
CA LEU A 97 -25.61 -1.02 6.09
C LEU A 97 -24.18 -1.56 6.26
N SER A 98 -23.93 -2.84 5.88
CA SER A 98 -22.61 -3.46 5.89
C SER A 98 -21.57 -2.68 5.07
N ASP A 99 -21.96 -2.12 3.92
CA ASP A 99 -21.06 -1.35 3.06
C ASP A 99 -20.61 -0.04 3.73
N LEU A 100 -21.51 0.59 4.50
CA LEU A 100 -21.15 1.77 5.29
C LEU A 100 -20.16 1.43 6.41
N VAL A 101 -20.38 0.31 7.09
CA VAL A 101 -19.47 -0.17 8.15
C VAL A 101 -18.08 -0.47 7.57
N ILE A 102 -18.00 -1.10 6.40
CA ILE A 102 -16.73 -1.36 5.71
C ILE A 102 -16.03 -0.04 5.36
N CYS A 103 -16.75 0.92 4.79
CA CYS A 103 -16.21 2.23 4.45
C CYS A 103 -15.67 2.98 5.69
N LEU A 104 -16.39 2.94 6.81
CA LEU A 104 -15.94 3.52 8.08
C LEU A 104 -14.69 2.82 8.62
N LYS A 105 -14.64 1.49 8.58
CA LYS A 105 -13.46 0.71 9.00
C LYS A 105 -12.24 1.07 8.18
N ASN A 106 -12.37 1.21 6.85
CA ASN A 106 -11.28 1.60 5.97
C ASN A 106 -10.81 3.02 6.28
N TYR A 107 -11.72 3.95 6.52
CA TYR A 107 -11.36 5.31 6.92
C TYR A 107 -10.62 5.35 8.26
N ILE A 108 -11.08 4.61 9.27
CA ILE A 108 -10.38 4.53 10.56
C ILE A 108 -8.98 3.94 10.40
N LYS A 109 -8.81 2.90 9.55
CA LYS A 109 -7.49 2.35 9.24
C LYS A 109 -6.58 3.39 8.60
N PHE A 110 -7.10 4.14 7.62
CA PHE A 110 -6.35 5.20 6.96
C PHE A 110 -5.90 6.28 7.96
N ILE A 111 -6.79 6.76 8.83
CA ILE A 111 -6.44 7.74 9.88
C ILE A 111 -5.33 7.19 10.79
N LYS A 112 -5.48 5.93 11.25
CA LYS A 112 -4.46 5.31 12.11
C LYS A 112 -3.11 5.18 11.43
N PHE A 113 -3.11 4.90 10.13
CA PHE A 113 -1.89 4.77 9.34
C PHE A 113 -1.22 6.13 9.14
N THR A 114 -1.96 7.14 8.70
CA THR A 114 -1.41 8.50 8.42
C THR A 114 -0.99 9.27 9.67
N ASN A 115 -1.55 8.94 10.83
CA ASN A 115 -1.19 9.57 12.10
C ASN A 115 0.06 8.96 12.77
N GLN A 116 0.74 8.01 12.13
CA GLN A 116 2.01 7.51 12.63
C GLN A 116 3.10 8.58 12.48
N ASN A 117 3.95 8.75 13.50
CA ASN A 117 5.00 9.77 13.52
C ASN A 117 6.00 9.64 12.35
N ASN A 118 6.09 8.47 11.75
CA ASN A 118 7.02 8.15 10.67
C ASN A 118 6.42 8.32 9.27
N VAL A 119 5.16 8.73 9.16
CA VAL A 119 4.43 8.91 7.89
C VAL A 119 4.24 10.40 7.63
N LYS A 120 4.54 10.82 6.40
CA LYS A 120 4.35 12.20 5.92
C LYS A 120 3.69 12.21 4.55
#